data_b062b7e9e3a7c76a6882f4d3b1298bbb
#
_entry.id   b062b7e9e3a7c76a6882f4d3b1298bbb
#
_cell.length_a   1.000
_cell.length_b   1.000
_cell.length_c   1.000
_cell.angle_alpha   90.00
_cell.angle_beta   90.00
_cell.angle_gamma   90.00
#
_symmetry.space_group_name_H-M   'P 1'
#
loop_
_entity.id
_entity.type
_entity.pdbx_description
1 polymer ?
#
loop_
_entity_poly.entity_id
_entity_poly.type
_entity_poly.pdbx_seq_one_letter_code
_entity_poly.pdbx_strand_id
1 'polypeptide(L)'
;MLALIGHGYIAHYISQELDNQNIKYNWISHNDDIPLCTDAIINATGYTGVPNVDTCEYNKDLCIAGNVLFPLELERLSKVPVFHVSSGCVYTGYTDGGWLETDEPNFAFDNGSFYSASKVLEQKVLEPYLKDRSYLFRIRMPFGPDKKDKNLLMKLQKYEKLINYRNSVTNVEEFAKCILHFVETKPEPGIYNAVN
;
A
#
# COMPACT_ATOMS: atom_id res chain seq x y z
N MET A 1 -16.62 1.53 -13.94
CA MET A 1 -16.05 0.20 -13.63
C MET A 1 -14.70 0.39 -12.96
N LEU A 2 -14.35 -0.43 -11.96
CA LEU A 2 -13.06 -0.33 -11.28
C LEU A 2 -11.97 -1.15 -11.98
N ALA A 3 -10.71 -0.72 -11.83
CA ALA A 3 -9.53 -1.53 -12.14
C ALA A 3 -8.80 -1.87 -10.83
N LEU A 4 -8.52 -3.17 -10.59
CA LEU A 4 -7.71 -3.64 -9.48
C LEU A 4 -6.38 -4.15 -10.04
N ILE A 5 -5.27 -3.55 -9.61
CA ILE A 5 -3.92 -3.90 -10.06
C ILE A 5 -3.14 -4.56 -8.92
N GLY A 6 -2.54 -5.71 -9.21
CA GLY A 6 -1.78 -6.50 -8.25
C GLY A 6 -2.47 -7.81 -7.87
N HIS A 7 -1.67 -8.84 -7.54
CA HIS A 7 -2.13 -10.20 -7.20
C HIS A 7 -1.64 -10.64 -5.80
N GLY A 8 -1.27 -9.65 -4.97
CA GLY A 8 -0.71 -9.90 -3.64
C GLY A 8 -1.75 -10.15 -2.57
N TYR A 9 -1.26 -10.24 -1.32
CA TYR A 9 -2.07 -10.50 -0.14
C TYR A 9 -3.21 -9.49 0.05
N ILE A 10 -2.92 -8.20 -0.10
CA ILE A 10 -3.92 -7.14 0.08
C ILE A 10 -4.92 -7.12 -1.08
N ALA A 11 -4.46 -7.25 -2.33
CA ALA A 11 -5.34 -7.29 -3.51
C ALA A 11 -6.40 -8.39 -3.42
N HIS A 12 -6.02 -9.55 -2.85
CA HIS A 12 -6.95 -10.66 -2.64
C HIS A 12 -8.11 -10.29 -1.71
N TYR A 13 -7.86 -9.58 -0.60
CA TYR A 13 -8.93 -9.14 0.31
C TYR A 13 -9.79 -8.04 -0.31
N ILE A 14 -9.18 -7.14 -1.07
CA ILE A 14 -9.92 -6.11 -1.81
C ILE A 14 -10.84 -6.77 -2.86
N SER A 15 -10.35 -7.77 -3.60
CA SER A 15 -11.17 -8.49 -4.58
C SER A 15 -12.34 -9.23 -3.93
N GLN A 16 -12.11 -9.89 -2.80
CA GLN A 16 -13.19 -10.53 -2.05
C GLN A 16 -14.26 -9.53 -1.59
N GLU A 17 -13.87 -8.35 -1.13
CA GLU A 17 -14.84 -7.34 -0.71
C GLU A 17 -15.59 -6.73 -1.91
N LEU A 18 -14.94 -6.54 -3.06
CA LEU A 18 -15.59 -6.17 -4.31
C LEU A 18 -16.66 -7.19 -4.72
N ASP A 19 -16.33 -8.49 -4.65
CA ASP A 19 -17.23 -9.59 -4.95
C ASP A 19 -18.40 -9.62 -3.96
N ASN A 20 -18.16 -9.46 -2.65
CA ASN A 20 -19.18 -9.40 -1.59
C ASN A 20 -20.20 -8.29 -1.81
N GLN A 21 -19.74 -7.13 -2.30
CA GLN A 21 -20.59 -5.98 -2.59
C GLN A 21 -21.18 -6.01 -4.00
N ASN A 22 -20.89 -7.04 -4.82
CA ASN A 22 -21.29 -7.16 -6.21
C ASN A 22 -20.80 -5.99 -7.09
N ILE A 23 -19.64 -5.42 -6.78
CA ILE A 23 -19.02 -4.35 -7.54
C ILE A 23 -18.21 -4.94 -8.69
N LYS A 24 -18.51 -4.53 -9.92
CA LYS A 24 -17.79 -4.98 -11.12
C LYS A 24 -16.41 -4.33 -11.21
N TYR A 25 -15.39 -5.13 -11.42
CA TYR A 25 -14.02 -4.69 -11.62
C TYR A 25 -13.28 -5.55 -12.67
N ASN A 26 -12.22 -4.99 -13.22
CA ASN A 26 -11.24 -5.74 -14.01
C ASN A 26 -9.99 -5.95 -13.18
N TRP A 27 -9.52 -7.20 -13.12
CA TRP A 27 -8.21 -7.49 -12.56
C TRP A 27 -7.16 -7.29 -13.64
N ILE A 28 -6.22 -6.39 -13.42
CA ILE A 28 -5.24 -5.93 -14.42
C ILE A 28 -3.83 -6.29 -13.94
N SER A 29 -3.02 -6.82 -14.85
CA SER A 29 -1.59 -7.06 -14.61
C SER A 29 -0.75 -5.82 -14.98
N HIS A 30 0.51 -5.76 -14.51
CA HIS A 30 1.41 -4.62 -14.74
C HIS A 30 1.59 -4.21 -16.22
N ASN A 31 1.44 -5.16 -17.15
CA ASN A 31 1.68 -4.94 -18.56
C ASN A 31 0.40 -4.81 -19.39
N ASP A 32 -0.75 -4.82 -18.73
CA ASP A 32 -2.03 -4.74 -19.42
C ASP A 32 -2.47 -3.27 -19.56
N ASP A 33 -3.13 -2.96 -20.66
CA ASP A 33 -3.74 -1.66 -20.85
C ASP A 33 -4.92 -1.45 -19.89
N ILE A 34 -5.04 -0.25 -19.35
CA ILE A 34 -6.17 0.14 -18.52
C ILE A 34 -7.37 0.38 -19.43
N PRO A 35 -8.51 -0.34 -19.22
CA PRO A 35 -9.69 -0.16 -20.06
C PRO A 35 -10.20 1.28 -20.03
N LEU A 36 -10.61 1.81 -21.20
CA LEU A 36 -11.12 3.20 -21.35
C LEU A 36 -12.34 3.51 -20.47
N CYS A 37 -13.11 2.49 -20.09
CA CYS A 37 -14.29 2.63 -19.23
C CYS A 37 -13.97 2.55 -17.72
N THR A 38 -12.70 2.67 -17.33
CA THR A 38 -12.30 2.69 -15.92
C THR A 38 -12.62 4.04 -15.29
N ASP A 39 -13.31 4.03 -14.13
CA ASP A 39 -13.69 5.21 -13.36
C ASP A 39 -12.77 5.48 -12.18
N ALA A 40 -12.09 4.44 -11.69
CA ALA A 40 -11.09 4.52 -10.63
C ALA A 40 -10.18 3.29 -10.66
N ILE A 41 -8.96 3.44 -10.17
CA ILE A 41 -7.93 2.41 -10.12
C ILE A 41 -7.55 2.16 -8.67
N ILE A 42 -7.54 0.89 -8.25
CA ILE A 42 -6.96 0.46 -6.97
C ILE A 42 -5.61 -0.20 -7.28
N ASN A 43 -4.54 0.45 -6.89
CA ASN A 43 -3.18 -0.06 -7.04
C ASN A 43 -2.73 -0.75 -5.75
N ALA A 44 -2.84 -2.07 -5.71
CA ALA A 44 -2.36 -2.92 -4.62
C ALA A 44 -1.06 -3.66 -4.99
N THR A 45 -0.24 -3.06 -5.86
CA THR A 45 1.08 -3.55 -6.22
C THR A 45 2.15 -3.04 -5.26
N GLY A 46 3.33 -3.61 -5.36
CA GLY A 46 4.53 -3.18 -4.65
C GLY A 46 5.51 -4.34 -4.49
N TYR A 47 6.78 -4.04 -4.61
CA TYR A 47 7.84 -5.01 -4.38
C TYR A 47 8.19 -5.06 -2.88
N THR A 48 7.87 -6.16 -2.23
CA THR A 48 8.15 -6.40 -0.81
C THR A 48 9.20 -7.48 -0.58
N GLY A 49 9.86 -7.94 -1.66
CA GLY A 49 10.84 -9.01 -1.60
C GLY A 49 10.27 -10.37 -1.18
N VAL A 50 11.12 -11.39 -1.26
CA VAL A 50 10.84 -12.75 -0.80
C VAL A 50 12.09 -13.24 -0.04
N PRO A 51 11.98 -13.68 1.20
CA PRO A 51 10.76 -13.90 2.00
C PRO A 51 10.13 -12.64 2.61
N ASN A 52 10.89 -11.53 2.70
CA ASN A 52 10.46 -10.29 3.34
C ASN A 52 11.16 -9.07 2.70
N VAL A 53 10.91 -7.88 3.25
CA VAL A 53 11.43 -6.60 2.73
C VAL A 53 12.95 -6.44 2.81
N ASP A 54 13.65 -7.25 3.61
CA ASP A 54 15.12 -7.17 3.74
C ASP A 54 15.81 -7.53 2.43
N THR A 55 15.16 -8.35 1.57
CA THR A 55 15.70 -8.68 0.25
C THR A 55 15.70 -7.50 -0.73
N CYS A 56 15.03 -6.40 -0.41
CA CYS A 56 15.11 -5.15 -1.18
C CYS A 56 16.53 -4.55 -1.16
N GLU A 57 17.34 -4.87 -0.13
CA GLU A 57 18.74 -4.45 -0.07
C GLU A 57 19.59 -5.03 -1.22
N TYR A 58 19.21 -6.21 -1.72
CA TYR A 58 19.90 -6.94 -2.78
C TYR A 58 19.20 -6.82 -4.15
N ASN A 59 17.96 -6.34 -4.19
CA ASN A 59 17.14 -6.21 -5.41
C ASN A 59 16.63 -4.76 -5.53
N LYS A 60 17.54 -3.81 -5.50
CA LYS A 60 17.24 -2.37 -5.45
C LYS A 60 16.52 -1.88 -6.70
N ASP A 61 16.89 -2.39 -7.86
CA ASP A 61 16.27 -2.12 -9.15
C ASP A 61 14.79 -2.55 -9.17
N LEU A 62 14.49 -3.77 -8.75
CA LEU A 62 13.10 -4.27 -8.65
C LEU A 62 12.30 -3.49 -7.61
N CYS A 63 12.93 -3.11 -6.51
CA CYS A 63 12.30 -2.31 -5.47
C CYS A 63 11.92 -0.90 -6.00
N ILE A 64 12.82 -0.22 -6.70
CA ILE A 64 12.52 1.08 -7.32
C ILE A 64 11.49 0.92 -8.44
N ALA A 65 11.63 -0.07 -9.31
CA ALA A 65 10.69 -0.30 -10.40
C ALA A 65 9.26 -0.49 -9.87
N GLY A 66 9.07 -1.39 -8.88
CA GLY A 66 7.75 -1.74 -8.38
C GLY A 66 7.17 -0.73 -7.38
N ASN A 67 8.00 -0.04 -6.59
CA ASN A 67 7.51 0.84 -5.52
C ASN A 67 7.49 2.33 -5.92
N VAL A 68 8.23 2.74 -6.95
CA VAL A 68 8.35 4.15 -7.33
C VAL A 68 7.94 4.38 -8.77
N LEU A 69 8.59 3.69 -9.72
CA LEU A 69 8.39 3.97 -11.14
C LEU A 69 7.00 3.54 -11.61
N PHE A 70 6.55 2.35 -11.24
CA PHE A 70 5.24 1.87 -11.65
C PHE A 70 4.09 2.73 -11.11
N PRO A 71 4.01 3.07 -9.81
CA PRO A 71 2.98 3.99 -9.32
C PRO A 71 3.00 5.36 -10.01
N LEU A 72 4.19 5.92 -10.27
CA LEU A 72 4.33 7.19 -10.99
C LEU A 72 3.87 7.10 -12.44
N GLU A 73 4.22 6.03 -13.15
CA GLU A 73 3.78 5.79 -14.52
C GLU A 73 2.25 5.64 -14.58
N LEU A 74 1.67 4.89 -13.65
CA LEU A 74 0.24 4.73 -13.51
C LEU A 74 -0.47 6.07 -13.37
N GLU A 75 0.03 6.98 -12.55
CA GLU A 75 -0.50 8.34 -12.39
C GLU A 75 -0.37 9.19 -13.66
N ARG A 76 0.75 9.07 -14.37
CA ARG A 76 0.97 9.81 -15.63
C ARG A 76 0.05 9.36 -16.75
N LEU A 77 -0.29 8.08 -16.79
CA LEU A 77 -1.16 7.50 -17.82
C LEU A 77 -2.65 7.61 -17.45
N SER A 78 -2.97 7.60 -16.16
CA SER A 78 -4.34 7.67 -15.67
C SER A 78 -4.90 9.10 -15.71
N LYS A 79 -6.19 9.19 -16.07
CA LYS A 79 -7.00 10.42 -15.94
C LYS A 79 -8.06 10.31 -14.84
N VAL A 80 -8.12 9.17 -14.18
CA VAL A 80 -9.07 8.86 -13.10
C VAL A 80 -8.35 8.76 -11.77
N PRO A 81 -9.05 8.87 -10.63
CA PRO A 81 -8.45 8.70 -9.31
C PRO A 81 -7.73 7.37 -9.15
N VAL A 82 -6.54 7.39 -8.54
CA VAL A 82 -5.79 6.20 -8.20
C VAL A 82 -5.70 6.07 -6.67
N PHE A 83 -6.06 4.90 -6.18
CA PHE A 83 -6.04 4.52 -4.77
C PHE A 83 -4.83 3.60 -4.53
N HIS A 84 -3.71 4.17 -4.08
CA HIS A 84 -2.46 3.44 -3.87
C HIS A 84 -2.40 2.79 -2.49
N VAL A 85 -2.17 1.48 -2.45
CA VAL A 85 -1.82 0.78 -1.22
C VAL A 85 -0.32 0.90 -0.99
N SER A 86 0.07 1.68 0.00
CA SER A 86 1.45 1.94 0.36
C SER A 86 1.76 1.44 1.79
N SER A 87 2.78 1.96 2.43
CA SER A 87 3.29 1.47 3.71
C SER A 87 3.49 2.59 4.71
N GLY A 88 3.15 2.33 5.97
CA GLY A 88 3.53 3.15 7.12
C GLY A 88 4.98 2.92 7.59
N CYS A 89 5.74 2.04 6.92
CA CYS A 89 7.18 1.86 7.17
C CYS A 89 8.01 3.02 6.59
N VAL A 90 7.52 4.23 6.66
CA VAL A 90 8.19 5.47 6.23
C VAL A 90 8.76 6.25 7.40
N TYR A 91 8.48 5.77 8.62
CA TYR A 91 8.97 6.38 9.85
C TYR A 91 9.88 5.43 10.62
N THR A 92 10.97 5.98 11.18
CA THR A 92 11.81 5.33 12.19
C THR A 92 11.71 6.09 13.51
N GLY A 93 11.98 5.37 14.60
CA GLY A 93 11.84 5.92 15.94
C GLY A 93 10.41 5.82 16.48
N TYR A 94 10.24 6.36 17.67
CA TYR A 94 8.97 6.39 18.41
C TYR A 94 8.61 7.82 18.78
N THR A 95 7.34 8.16 18.72
CA THR A 95 6.79 9.42 19.21
C THR A 95 5.54 9.14 20.02
N ASP A 96 5.35 9.89 21.13
CA ASP A 96 4.14 9.82 21.92
C ASP A 96 2.95 10.30 21.08
N GLY A 97 1.91 9.46 21.00
CA GLY A 97 0.74 9.73 20.16
C GLY A 97 0.81 9.13 18.74
N GLY A 98 1.97 8.62 18.31
CA GLY A 98 2.17 8.06 16.97
C GLY A 98 2.47 9.12 15.92
N TRP A 99 2.64 8.69 14.67
CA TRP A 99 2.91 9.53 13.51
C TRP A 99 1.60 9.90 12.81
N LEU A 100 1.44 11.18 12.50
CA LEU A 100 0.28 11.71 11.77
C LEU A 100 0.54 11.70 10.25
N GLU A 101 -0.51 11.86 9.46
CA GLU A 101 -0.42 11.99 8.00
C GLU A 101 0.39 13.20 7.56
N THR A 102 0.37 14.26 8.37
CA THR A 102 1.08 15.52 8.15
C THR A 102 2.55 15.50 8.54
N ASP A 103 2.98 14.47 9.29
CA ASP A 103 4.38 14.35 9.67
C ASP A 103 5.25 13.95 8.48
N GLU A 104 6.40 14.61 8.36
CA GLU A 104 7.37 14.28 7.29
C GLU A 104 7.99 12.90 7.53
N PRO A 105 7.98 12.01 6.53
CA PRO A 105 8.69 10.74 6.60
C PRO A 105 10.19 10.95 6.85
N ASN A 106 10.78 10.14 7.73
CA ASN A 106 12.16 10.32 8.19
C ASN A 106 13.11 9.17 7.80
N PHE A 107 12.67 8.20 6.99
CA PHE A 107 13.56 7.25 6.35
C PHE A 107 14.21 7.85 5.09
N ALA A 108 15.49 7.52 4.88
CA ALA A 108 16.26 7.85 3.69
C ALA A 108 17.14 6.65 3.28
N PHE A 109 17.78 6.71 2.12
CA PHE A 109 18.57 5.59 1.59
C PHE A 109 19.88 5.33 2.37
N ASP A 110 20.29 6.24 3.22
CA ASP A 110 21.50 6.18 4.04
C ASP A 110 21.25 5.83 5.52
N ASN A 111 20.00 5.85 5.98
CA ASN A 111 19.66 5.67 7.41
C ASN A 111 18.72 4.53 7.73
N GLY A 112 18.41 3.68 6.78
CA GLY A 112 17.43 2.63 7.05
C GLY A 112 17.28 1.60 5.94
N SER A 113 16.14 0.93 5.95
CA SER A 113 15.77 -0.08 4.97
C SER A 113 15.55 0.54 3.60
N PHE A 114 16.15 -0.03 2.56
CA PHE A 114 15.94 0.38 1.17
C PHE A 114 14.47 0.35 0.78
N TYR A 115 13.72 -0.65 1.26
CA TYR A 115 12.27 -0.70 1.11
C TYR A 115 11.59 0.55 1.67
N SER A 116 11.90 0.91 2.92
CA SER A 116 11.31 2.08 3.57
C SER A 116 11.63 3.38 2.84
N ALA A 117 12.89 3.55 2.43
CA ALA A 117 13.30 4.70 1.63
C ALA A 117 12.60 4.76 0.27
N SER A 118 12.38 3.61 -0.39
CA SER A 118 11.63 3.55 -1.64
C SER A 118 10.17 3.98 -1.45
N LYS A 119 9.55 3.67 -0.30
CA LYS A 119 8.18 4.09 0.02
C LYS A 119 8.10 5.58 0.38
N VAL A 120 9.14 6.17 0.95
CA VAL A 120 9.24 7.63 1.11
C VAL A 120 9.36 8.31 -0.26
N LEU A 121 10.20 7.77 -1.15
CA LEU A 121 10.35 8.31 -2.50
C LEU A 121 9.05 8.18 -3.31
N GLU A 122 8.31 7.06 -3.18
CA GLU A 122 6.96 6.90 -3.76
C GLU A 122 6.06 8.09 -3.39
N GLN A 123 5.95 8.42 -2.11
CA GLN A 123 5.09 9.52 -1.65
C GLN A 123 5.53 10.86 -2.24
N LYS A 124 6.83 11.13 -2.31
CA LYS A 124 7.37 12.38 -2.86
C LYS A 124 7.08 12.54 -4.35
N VAL A 125 7.24 11.49 -5.14
CA VAL A 125 6.99 11.57 -6.60
C VAL A 125 5.49 11.59 -6.92
N LEU A 126 4.64 11.07 -6.03
CA LEU A 126 3.19 11.09 -6.18
C LEU A 126 2.53 12.37 -5.62
N GLU A 127 3.25 13.20 -4.87
CA GLU A 127 2.69 14.37 -4.19
C GLU A 127 1.80 15.27 -5.08
N PRO A 128 2.16 15.59 -6.34
CA PRO A 128 1.31 16.41 -7.19
C PRO A 128 -0.08 15.79 -7.45
N TYR A 129 -0.14 14.47 -7.59
CA TYR A 129 -1.39 13.72 -7.82
C TYR A 129 -2.21 13.53 -6.55
N LEU A 130 -1.52 13.35 -5.40
CA LEU A 130 -2.16 13.25 -4.09
C LEU A 130 -2.81 14.55 -3.63
N LYS A 131 -2.38 15.69 -4.16
CA LYS A 131 -3.02 17.00 -3.94
C LYS A 131 -4.17 17.31 -4.91
N ASP A 132 -4.32 16.50 -5.95
CA ASP A 132 -5.29 16.74 -7.02
C ASP A 132 -6.46 15.74 -7.00
N ARG A 133 -6.16 14.44 -7.10
CA ARG A 133 -7.19 13.42 -7.32
C ARG A 133 -6.94 12.05 -6.73
N SER A 134 -5.74 11.77 -6.23
CA SER A 134 -5.32 10.42 -5.85
C SER A 134 -5.15 10.24 -4.35
N TYR A 135 -5.13 9.00 -3.92
CA TYR A 135 -5.12 8.59 -2.52
C TYR A 135 -3.97 7.63 -2.26
N LEU A 136 -3.29 7.78 -1.12
CA LEU A 136 -2.23 6.89 -0.70
C LEU A 136 -2.51 6.40 0.73
N PHE A 137 -2.68 5.08 0.87
CA PHE A 137 -2.96 4.44 2.14
C PHE A 137 -1.70 3.82 2.74
N ARG A 138 -1.26 4.34 3.87
CA ARG A 138 -0.17 3.77 4.66
C ARG A 138 -0.71 2.66 5.53
N ILE A 139 -0.63 1.41 5.05
CA ILE A 139 -0.94 0.23 5.86
C ILE A 139 0.29 -0.22 6.65
N ARG A 140 0.07 -0.96 7.76
CA ARG A 140 1.18 -1.44 8.58
C ARG A 140 0.93 -2.85 9.09
N MET A 141 1.95 -3.71 8.99
CA MET A 141 1.91 -5.08 9.53
C MET A 141 0.55 -5.78 9.35
N PRO A 142 0.15 -6.05 8.09
CA PRO A 142 -1.19 -6.53 7.79
C PRO A 142 -1.46 -7.90 8.42
N PHE A 143 -2.66 -8.07 8.95
CA PHE A 143 -3.15 -9.32 9.53
C PHE A 143 -4.60 -9.58 9.11
N GLY A 144 -4.97 -10.87 9.10
CA GLY A 144 -6.31 -11.32 8.75
C GLY A 144 -6.59 -12.72 9.32
N PRO A 145 -7.74 -13.32 8.99
CA PRO A 145 -8.14 -14.62 9.53
C PRO A 145 -7.41 -15.81 8.90
N ASP A 146 -6.72 -15.61 7.78
CA ASP A 146 -6.04 -16.69 7.05
C ASP A 146 -4.68 -17.08 7.64
N LYS A 147 -4.13 -18.20 7.14
CA LYS A 147 -2.82 -18.73 7.55
C LYS A 147 -1.69 -18.44 6.53
N LYS A 148 -1.82 -17.41 5.70
CA LYS A 148 -0.81 -17.07 4.70
C LYS A 148 0.46 -16.49 5.35
N ASP A 149 1.62 -16.71 4.74
CA ASP A 149 2.91 -16.24 5.26
C ASP A 149 3.04 -14.70 5.34
N LYS A 150 2.25 -13.96 4.57
CA LYS A 150 2.23 -12.48 4.66
C LYS A 150 1.42 -11.97 5.86
N ASN A 151 0.60 -12.82 6.50
CA ASN A 151 -0.17 -12.48 7.68
C ASN A 151 0.75 -12.29 8.89
N LEU A 152 0.66 -11.13 9.56
CA LEU A 152 1.45 -10.83 10.76
C LEU A 152 1.31 -11.91 11.84
N LEU A 153 0.08 -12.40 12.10
CA LEU A 153 -0.18 -13.38 13.15
C LEU A 153 0.59 -14.68 12.92
N MET A 154 0.73 -15.09 11.64
CA MET A 154 1.52 -16.27 11.29
C MET A 154 3.03 -16.05 11.43
N LYS A 155 3.48 -14.82 11.18
CA LYS A 155 4.90 -14.45 11.40
C LYS A 155 5.27 -14.42 12.88
N LEU A 156 4.40 -13.83 13.72
CA LEU A 156 4.65 -13.74 15.17
C LEU A 156 4.80 -15.12 15.83
N GLN A 157 4.12 -16.15 15.33
CA GLN A 157 4.24 -17.52 15.83
C GLN A 157 5.61 -18.17 15.53
N LYS A 158 6.36 -17.63 14.56
CA LYS A 158 7.67 -18.13 14.14
C LYS A 158 8.84 -17.42 14.85
N TYR A 159 8.60 -16.31 15.56
CA TYR A 159 9.64 -15.51 16.18
C TYR A 159 9.92 -16.02 17.60
N GLU A 160 11.19 -16.22 17.92
CA GLU A 160 11.65 -16.58 19.27
C GLU A 160 11.54 -15.40 20.26
N LYS A 161 11.61 -14.18 19.76
CA LYS A 161 11.55 -12.94 20.55
C LYS A 161 10.61 -11.94 19.88
N LEU A 162 9.81 -11.28 20.69
CA LEU A 162 8.92 -10.19 20.27
C LEU A 162 9.38 -8.88 20.90
N ILE A 163 9.23 -7.79 20.18
CA ILE A 163 9.45 -6.44 20.72
C ILE A 163 8.27 -6.06 21.62
N ASN A 164 8.59 -5.43 22.77
CA ASN A 164 7.58 -4.94 23.70
C ASN A 164 7.34 -3.44 23.47
N TYR A 165 6.85 -3.08 22.29
CA TYR A 165 6.47 -1.71 21.94
C TYR A 165 5.05 -1.69 21.36
N ARG A 166 4.32 -0.60 21.67
CA ARG A 166 3.06 -0.30 21.00
C ARG A 166 3.33 -0.02 19.54
N ASN A 167 2.58 -0.64 18.66
CA ASN A 167 2.73 -0.48 17.20
C ASN A 167 1.37 -0.56 16.52
N SER A 168 1.24 0.14 15.39
CA SER A 168 0.05 0.09 14.56
C SER A 168 0.05 -1.20 13.73
N VAL A 169 -1.14 -1.72 13.48
CA VAL A 169 -1.37 -2.88 12.61
C VAL A 169 -2.54 -2.57 11.68
N THR A 170 -2.71 -3.35 10.61
CA THR A 170 -3.83 -3.19 9.68
C THR A 170 -4.60 -4.49 9.56
N ASN A 171 -5.87 -4.51 9.97
CA ASN A 171 -6.78 -5.59 9.64
C ASN A 171 -7.13 -5.51 8.16
N VAL A 172 -6.83 -6.57 7.39
CA VAL A 172 -6.98 -6.53 5.92
C VAL A 172 -8.42 -6.53 5.45
N GLU A 173 -9.35 -7.12 6.23
CA GLU A 173 -10.78 -7.11 5.91
C GLU A 173 -11.38 -5.72 6.12
N GLU A 174 -11.03 -5.06 7.23
CA GLU A 174 -11.46 -3.68 7.49
C GLU A 174 -10.81 -2.70 6.51
N PHE A 175 -9.55 -2.92 6.14
CA PHE A 175 -8.89 -2.12 5.12
C PHE A 175 -9.56 -2.25 3.75
N ALA A 176 -9.97 -3.47 3.34
CA ALA A 176 -10.69 -3.67 2.10
C ALA A 176 -12.01 -2.88 2.06
N LYS A 177 -12.77 -2.88 3.16
CA LYS A 177 -13.99 -2.05 3.29
C LYS A 177 -13.66 -0.54 3.25
N CYS A 178 -12.60 -0.13 3.96
CA CYS A 178 -12.17 1.26 4.00
C CYS A 178 -11.82 1.79 2.61
N ILE A 179 -10.99 1.07 1.83
CA ILE A 179 -10.59 1.54 0.50
C ILE A 179 -11.79 1.61 -0.46
N LEU A 180 -12.76 0.68 -0.37
CA LEU A 180 -13.97 0.74 -1.18
C LEU A 180 -14.88 1.91 -0.78
N HIS A 181 -14.97 2.21 0.51
CA HIS A 181 -15.67 3.41 0.97
C HIS A 181 -15.05 4.69 0.39
N PHE A 182 -13.72 4.78 0.32
CA PHE A 182 -13.03 5.91 -0.33
C PHE A 182 -13.28 5.97 -1.82
N VAL A 183 -13.33 4.84 -2.51
CA VAL A 183 -13.68 4.78 -3.94
C VAL A 183 -15.10 5.30 -4.19
N GLU A 184 -16.04 5.00 -3.30
CA GLU A 184 -17.42 5.43 -3.40
C GLU A 184 -17.59 6.92 -3.06
N THR A 185 -17.06 7.35 -1.91
CA THR A 185 -17.33 8.69 -1.36
C THR A 185 -16.39 9.78 -1.88
N LYS A 186 -15.20 9.39 -2.36
CA LYS A 186 -14.14 10.29 -2.87
C LYS A 186 -13.90 11.48 -1.94
N PRO A 187 -13.47 11.25 -0.68
CA PRO A 187 -13.14 12.34 0.23
C PRO A 187 -11.97 13.18 -0.30
N GLU A 188 -11.47 14.14 0.46
CA GLU A 188 -10.30 14.95 0.08
C GLU A 188 -9.14 14.04 -0.37
N PRO A 189 -8.54 14.24 -1.56
CA PRO A 189 -7.36 13.49 -1.99
C PRO A 189 -6.18 13.68 -1.03
N GLY A 190 -5.33 12.66 -0.91
CA GLY A 190 -4.18 12.79 0.01
C GLY A 190 -3.64 11.48 0.55
N ILE A 191 -2.92 11.61 1.67
CA ILE A 191 -2.30 10.49 2.38
C ILE A 191 -3.13 10.15 3.62
N TYR A 192 -3.31 8.86 3.87
CA TYR A 192 -4.11 8.35 4.98
C TYR A 192 -3.39 7.20 5.69
N ASN A 193 -3.32 7.26 7.02
CA ASN A 193 -2.83 6.16 7.85
C ASN A 193 -3.95 5.14 8.04
N ALA A 194 -3.93 4.06 7.28
CA ALA A 194 -4.95 3.01 7.32
C ALA A 194 -4.56 1.91 8.32
N VAL A 195 -4.66 2.22 9.61
CA VAL A 195 -4.23 1.36 10.72
C VAL A 195 -5.30 1.27 11.81
N ASN A 196 -5.23 0.18 12.60
CA ASN A 196 -6.07 -0.09 13.78
C ASN A 196 -5.31 0.23 15.06
#